data_6387421a1f431fab41c763726ae434c1
#
_entry.id   6387421a1f431fab41c763726ae434c1
#
_cell.length_a   1.000
_cell.length_b   1.000
_cell.length_c   1.000
_cell.angle_alpha   90.00
_cell.angle_beta   90.00
_cell.angle_gamma   90.00
#
_symmetry.space_group_name_H-M   'P 1'
#
loop_
_entity.id
_entity.type
_entity.pdbx_description
1 polymer ?
#
loop_
_entity_poly.entity_id
_entity_poly.type
_entity_poly.pdbx_seq_one_letter_code
_entity_poly.pdbx_strand_id
1 'polypeptide(L)'
;DMPFLVDTVTLALAEQGIGVHVLGHPVISIARDKAGKLSGVGEGKLESVMLLEIDRQPADALDAVAKRVSDALEDVRAIVNDWQPMTDKAMSLADDLGKRPLPVSKASRAEAQEFLRWAADNHFTFFGYREYKVEKKGKEEVLVAQNGTGLGLMRGKDTMVARPVKGLAAEGLNATSSLHDALILTKTNARSHIHRGGYMDYIGVLEFDANGVIV
;
A
#
# COMPACT_ATOMS: atom_id res chain seq x y z
N ASP A 1 7.28 -13.31 -13.05
CA ASP A 1 7.79 -11.95 -13.21
C ASP A 1 6.73 -10.94 -12.74
N MET A 2 7.17 -9.86 -12.08
CA MET A 2 6.31 -8.78 -11.58
C MET A 2 7.12 -7.51 -11.39
N PRO A 3 6.49 -6.31 -11.37
CA PRO A 3 7.20 -5.05 -11.16
C PRO A 3 7.82 -4.95 -9.76
N PHE A 4 8.74 -4.01 -9.57
CA PHE A 4 9.37 -3.61 -8.30
C PHE A 4 10.30 -4.64 -7.64
N LEU A 5 10.57 -5.80 -8.26
CA LEU A 5 11.37 -6.86 -7.64
C LEU A 5 12.81 -6.39 -7.31
N VAL A 6 13.51 -5.85 -8.31
CA VAL A 6 14.91 -5.43 -8.16
C VAL A 6 15.04 -4.31 -7.15
N ASP A 7 14.24 -3.25 -7.32
CA ASP A 7 14.28 -2.08 -6.43
C ASP A 7 13.99 -2.47 -4.98
N THR A 8 13.00 -3.36 -4.78
CA THR A 8 12.59 -3.78 -3.44
C THR A 8 13.64 -4.66 -2.76
N VAL A 9 14.23 -5.61 -3.49
CA VAL A 9 15.29 -6.47 -2.93
C VAL A 9 16.53 -5.65 -2.58
N THR A 10 16.95 -4.77 -3.47
CA THR A 10 18.12 -3.91 -3.21
C THR A 10 17.87 -2.94 -2.05
N LEU A 11 16.67 -2.38 -1.95
CA LEU A 11 16.28 -1.54 -0.83
C LEU A 11 16.24 -2.33 0.49
N ALA A 12 15.71 -3.54 0.49
CA ALA A 12 15.66 -4.40 1.68
C ALA A 12 17.06 -4.77 2.21
N LEU A 13 18.05 -4.93 1.33
CA LEU A 13 19.44 -5.14 1.70
C LEU A 13 20.09 -3.84 2.20
N ALA A 14 19.90 -2.73 1.49
CA ALA A 14 20.44 -1.43 1.86
C ALA A 14 19.96 -0.95 3.23
N GLU A 15 18.69 -1.21 3.60
CA GLU A 15 18.15 -0.90 4.93
C GLU A 15 18.84 -1.67 6.07
N GLN A 16 19.49 -2.80 5.75
CA GLN A 16 20.33 -3.55 6.69
C GLN A 16 21.82 -3.15 6.63
N GLY A 17 22.16 -2.14 5.83
CA GLY A 17 23.54 -1.71 5.62
C GLY A 17 24.34 -2.67 4.76
N ILE A 18 23.69 -3.53 3.96
CA ILE A 18 24.33 -4.54 3.11
C ILE A 18 24.48 -3.96 1.69
N GLY A 19 25.71 -3.83 1.23
CA GLY A 19 26.03 -3.41 -0.13
C GLY A 19 25.80 -4.54 -1.14
N VAL A 20 25.30 -4.18 -2.34
CA VAL A 20 25.16 -5.08 -3.48
C VAL A 20 26.24 -4.74 -4.51
N HIS A 21 27.10 -5.69 -4.85
CA HIS A 21 28.22 -5.52 -5.78
C HIS A 21 27.86 -5.94 -7.20
N VAL A 22 27.10 -7.04 -7.33
CA VAL A 22 26.64 -7.55 -8.62
C VAL A 22 25.16 -7.90 -8.50
N LEU A 23 24.39 -7.55 -9.53
CA LEU A 23 23.01 -7.94 -9.68
C LEU A 23 22.77 -8.46 -11.11
N GLY A 24 22.41 -9.72 -11.21
CA GLY A 24 21.92 -10.33 -12.43
C GLY A 24 20.42 -10.59 -12.29
N HIS A 25 19.61 -10.14 -13.27
CA HIS A 25 18.14 -10.31 -13.23
C HIS A 25 17.60 -10.73 -14.58
N PRO A 26 17.92 -11.95 -15.07
CA PRO A 26 17.26 -12.47 -16.25
C PRO A 26 15.81 -12.84 -15.97
N VAL A 27 14.95 -12.59 -16.96
CA VAL A 27 13.59 -13.12 -17.03
C VAL A 27 13.62 -14.25 -18.07
N ILE A 28 13.34 -15.47 -17.61
CA ILE A 28 13.48 -16.67 -18.44
C ILE A 28 12.18 -17.50 -18.43
N SER A 29 11.90 -18.18 -19.55
CA SER A 29 10.79 -19.13 -19.61
C SER A 29 11.17 -20.42 -18.92
N ILE A 30 10.37 -20.83 -17.91
CA ILE A 30 10.61 -22.02 -17.10
C ILE A 30 9.36 -22.90 -17.08
N ALA A 31 9.55 -24.18 -17.40
CA ALA A 31 8.54 -25.20 -17.18
C ALA A 31 8.78 -25.88 -15.82
N ARG A 32 7.70 -26.07 -15.06
CA ARG A 32 7.70 -26.78 -13.79
C ARG A 32 6.72 -27.93 -13.82
N ASP A 33 7.05 -29.00 -13.13
CA ASP A 33 6.15 -30.12 -12.92
C ASP A 33 5.04 -29.79 -11.89
N LYS A 34 4.14 -30.74 -11.65
CA LYS A 34 3.05 -30.59 -10.67
C LYS A 34 3.53 -30.36 -9.21
N ALA A 35 4.77 -30.73 -8.91
CA ALA A 35 5.41 -30.53 -7.62
C ALA A 35 6.19 -29.19 -7.55
N GLY A 36 6.16 -28.37 -8.62
CA GLY A 36 6.87 -27.11 -8.71
C GLY A 36 8.37 -27.24 -9.04
N LYS A 37 8.86 -28.45 -9.34
CA LYS A 37 10.28 -28.66 -9.71
C LYS A 37 10.52 -28.23 -11.16
N LEU A 38 11.70 -27.70 -11.41
CA LEU A 38 12.17 -27.36 -12.77
C LEU A 38 12.14 -28.61 -13.66
N SER A 39 11.41 -28.54 -14.77
CA SER A 39 11.32 -29.61 -15.77
C SER A 39 11.88 -29.19 -17.14
N GLY A 40 12.03 -27.89 -17.41
CA GLY A 40 12.60 -27.38 -18.66
C GLY A 40 12.87 -25.88 -18.61
N VAL A 41 13.77 -25.43 -19.48
CA VAL A 41 14.12 -24.03 -19.69
C VAL A 41 13.86 -23.67 -21.15
N GLY A 42 13.37 -22.47 -21.41
CA GLY A 42 13.00 -22.00 -22.75
C GLY A 42 11.52 -22.20 -23.10
N GLU A 43 10.77 -22.92 -22.28
CA GLU A 43 9.34 -23.18 -22.44
C GLU A 43 8.61 -22.96 -21.09
N GLY A 44 7.34 -22.54 -21.12
CA GLY A 44 6.54 -22.37 -19.91
C GLY A 44 6.31 -20.92 -19.52
N LYS A 45 6.21 -20.63 -18.23
CA LYS A 45 5.95 -19.28 -17.69
C LYS A 45 7.23 -18.49 -17.57
N LEU A 46 7.12 -17.16 -17.72
CA LEU A 46 8.21 -16.24 -17.44
C LEU A 46 8.44 -16.17 -15.92
N GLU A 47 9.67 -16.44 -15.51
CA GLU A 47 10.11 -16.28 -14.13
C GLU A 47 11.31 -15.33 -14.06
N SER A 48 11.27 -14.44 -13.07
CA SER A 48 12.41 -13.61 -12.70
C SER A 48 13.35 -14.40 -11.82
N VAL A 49 14.60 -14.49 -12.24
CA VAL A 49 15.69 -15.08 -11.46
C VAL A 49 16.65 -13.97 -11.07
N MET A 50 16.95 -13.83 -9.79
CA MET A 50 17.91 -12.84 -9.32
C MET A 50 19.12 -13.52 -8.69
N LEU A 51 20.30 -13.09 -9.15
CA LEU A 51 21.60 -13.41 -8.53
C LEU A 51 22.18 -12.11 -7.99
N LEU A 52 22.48 -12.09 -6.70
CA LEU A 52 23.10 -10.93 -6.06
C LEU A 52 24.41 -11.36 -5.39
N GLU A 53 25.47 -10.59 -5.67
CA GLU A 53 26.70 -10.63 -4.88
C GLU A 53 26.64 -9.46 -3.89
N ILE A 54 26.68 -9.77 -2.61
CA ILE A 54 26.51 -8.81 -1.51
C ILE A 54 27.73 -8.82 -0.59
N ASP A 55 27.83 -7.81 0.27
CA ASP A 55 28.81 -7.78 1.34
C ASP A 55 28.80 -9.09 2.14
N ARG A 56 29.99 -9.60 2.49
CA ARG A 56 30.11 -10.82 3.27
C ARG A 56 29.37 -10.69 4.60
N GLN A 57 28.47 -11.63 4.85
CA GLN A 57 27.71 -11.70 6.08
C GLN A 57 28.22 -12.81 7.01
N PRO A 58 28.14 -12.63 8.34
CA PRO A 58 28.35 -13.72 9.29
C PRO A 58 27.34 -14.86 9.06
N ALA A 59 27.74 -16.09 9.35
CA ALA A 59 26.89 -17.26 9.10
C ALA A 59 25.56 -17.21 9.86
N ASP A 60 25.57 -16.65 11.06
CA ASP A 60 24.38 -16.47 11.92
C ASP A 60 23.44 -15.37 11.46
N ALA A 61 23.86 -14.46 10.55
CA ALA A 61 23.04 -13.42 9.98
C ALA A 61 22.31 -13.84 8.68
N LEU A 62 22.73 -14.93 8.04
CA LEU A 62 22.21 -15.31 6.71
C LEU A 62 20.72 -15.58 6.69
N ASP A 63 20.18 -16.25 7.71
CA ASP A 63 18.75 -16.53 7.82
C ASP A 63 17.92 -15.25 7.98
N ALA A 64 18.42 -14.26 8.72
CA ALA A 64 17.76 -12.97 8.88
C ALA A 64 17.74 -12.18 7.56
N VAL A 65 18.84 -12.20 6.80
CA VAL A 65 18.92 -11.58 5.47
C VAL A 65 17.95 -12.25 4.51
N ALA A 66 17.95 -13.59 4.44
CA ALA A 66 17.04 -14.35 3.58
C ALA A 66 15.58 -14.07 3.93
N LYS A 67 15.25 -14.06 5.23
CA LYS A 67 13.90 -13.73 5.71
C LYS A 67 13.49 -12.32 5.29
N ARG A 68 14.34 -11.32 5.46
CA ARG A 68 14.04 -9.93 5.10
C ARG A 68 13.74 -9.78 3.60
N VAL A 69 14.52 -10.46 2.75
CA VAL A 69 14.27 -10.49 1.31
C VAL A 69 12.96 -11.19 0.98
N SER A 70 12.68 -12.32 1.63
CA SER A 70 11.41 -13.06 1.45
C SER A 70 10.21 -12.22 1.84
N ASP A 71 10.24 -11.59 3.02
CA ASP A 71 9.17 -10.71 3.51
C ASP A 71 8.92 -9.55 2.51
N ALA A 72 9.98 -8.94 1.99
CA ALA A 72 9.90 -7.87 1.01
C ALA A 72 9.26 -8.33 -0.32
N LEU A 73 9.59 -9.53 -0.79
CA LEU A 73 8.98 -10.13 -1.98
C LEU A 73 7.50 -10.51 -1.77
N GLU A 74 7.12 -10.92 -0.56
CA GLU A 74 5.72 -11.17 -0.20
C GLU A 74 4.90 -9.88 -0.22
N ASP A 75 5.44 -8.78 0.30
CA ASP A 75 4.81 -7.47 0.28
C ASP A 75 4.63 -6.96 -1.17
N VAL A 76 5.64 -7.10 -2.03
CA VAL A 76 5.51 -6.78 -3.48
C VAL A 76 4.38 -7.59 -4.11
N ARG A 77 4.34 -8.89 -3.82
CA ARG A 77 3.30 -9.78 -4.36
C ARG A 77 1.91 -9.38 -3.91
N ALA A 78 1.75 -8.99 -2.65
CA ALA A 78 0.48 -8.50 -2.13
C ALA A 78 0.00 -7.24 -2.88
N ILE A 79 0.90 -6.28 -3.09
CA ILE A 79 0.60 -5.03 -3.82
C ILE A 79 0.24 -5.32 -5.27
N VAL A 80 1.04 -6.13 -5.96
CA VAL A 80 0.84 -6.42 -7.39
C VAL A 80 -0.45 -7.20 -7.63
N ASN A 81 -0.78 -8.15 -6.76
CA ASN A 81 -2.02 -8.91 -6.85
C ASN A 81 -3.27 -8.04 -6.63
N ASP A 82 -3.16 -7.03 -5.78
CA ASP A 82 -4.27 -6.15 -5.41
C ASP A 82 -4.24 -4.80 -6.16
N TRP A 83 -3.30 -4.60 -7.08
CA TRP A 83 -3.16 -3.33 -7.79
C TRP A 83 -4.46 -2.91 -8.49
N GLN A 84 -5.04 -3.78 -9.30
CA GLN A 84 -6.28 -3.49 -10.01
C GLN A 84 -7.46 -3.26 -9.04
N PRO A 85 -7.72 -4.13 -8.04
CA PRO A 85 -8.73 -3.87 -7.02
C PRO A 85 -8.57 -2.53 -6.29
N MET A 86 -7.33 -2.11 -5.96
CA MET A 86 -7.09 -0.80 -5.32
C MET A 86 -7.39 0.37 -6.25
N THR A 87 -7.00 0.25 -7.53
CA THR A 87 -7.31 1.24 -8.57
C THR A 87 -8.81 1.36 -8.79
N ASP A 88 -9.52 0.24 -8.89
CA ASP A 88 -10.98 0.21 -9.05
C ASP A 88 -11.69 0.85 -7.84
N LYS A 89 -11.16 0.64 -6.63
CA LYS A 89 -11.67 1.30 -5.41
C LYS A 89 -11.49 2.82 -5.47
N ALA A 90 -10.34 3.32 -5.89
CA ALA A 90 -10.11 4.76 -6.05
C ALA A 90 -11.09 5.38 -7.05
N MET A 91 -11.32 4.72 -8.17
CA MET A 91 -12.30 5.14 -9.18
C MET A 91 -13.74 5.12 -8.65
N SER A 92 -14.13 4.04 -7.95
CA SER A 92 -15.46 3.93 -7.32
C SER A 92 -15.69 5.03 -6.29
N LEU A 93 -14.68 5.32 -5.44
CA LEU A 93 -14.76 6.40 -4.47
C LEU A 93 -14.91 7.78 -5.14
N ALA A 94 -14.19 8.02 -6.24
CA ALA A 94 -14.36 9.25 -7.03
C ALA A 94 -15.79 9.40 -7.57
N ASP A 95 -16.38 8.32 -8.07
CA ASP A 95 -17.75 8.34 -8.59
C ASP A 95 -18.78 8.53 -7.47
N ASP A 96 -18.58 7.91 -6.32
CA ASP A 96 -19.47 8.01 -5.17
C ASP A 96 -19.45 9.40 -4.53
N LEU A 97 -18.30 10.08 -4.49
CA LEU A 97 -18.22 11.49 -4.09
C LEU A 97 -19.12 12.39 -4.95
N GLY A 98 -19.32 12.05 -6.23
CA GLY A 98 -20.23 12.80 -7.11
C GLY A 98 -21.71 12.61 -6.82
N LYS A 99 -22.09 11.47 -6.25
CA LYS A 99 -23.48 11.05 -6.07
C LYS A 99 -24.06 11.38 -4.70
N ARG A 100 -23.21 11.41 -3.67
CA ARG A 100 -23.64 11.58 -2.27
C ARG A 100 -23.77 13.05 -1.88
N PRO A 101 -24.76 13.43 -1.04
CA PRO A 101 -24.75 14.74 -0.40
C PRO A 101 -23.57 14.79 0.58
N LEU A 102 -22.64 15.71 0.34
CA LEU A 102 -21.50 15.94 1.21
C LEU A 102 -21.58 17.35 1.79
N PRO A 103 -21.20 17.58 3.06
CA PRO A 103 -21.16 18.89 3.68
C PRO A 103 -19.95 19.74 3.19
N VAL A 104 -19.54 19.55 1.94
CA VAL A 104 -18.41 20.22 1.30
C VAL A 104 -18.88 21.00 0.07
N SER A 105 -18.11 22.00 -0.34
CA SER A 105 -18.42 22.80 -1.53
C SER A 105 -18.42 21.95 -2.81
N LYS A 106 -19.14 22.39 -3.85
CA LYS A 106 -19.10 21.72 -5.16
C LYS A 106 -17.70 21.72 -5.76
N ALA A 107 -16.92 22.78 -5.54
CA ALA A 107 -15.57 22.90 -6.03
C ALA A 107 -14.63 21.89 -5.34
N SER A 108 -14.66 21.80 -4.00
CA SER A 108 -13.87 20.83 -3.24
C SER A 108 -14.23 19.38 -3.62
N ARG A 109 -15.52 19.10 -3.87
CA ARG A 109 -15.95 17.78 -4.35
C ARG A 109 -15.39 17.45 -5.73
N ALA A 110 -15.46 18.40 -6.67
CA ALA A 110 -14.93 18.19 -8.02
C ALA A 110 -13.43 17.96 -8.00
N GLU A 111 -12.69 18.75 -7.23
CA GLU A 111 -11.24 18.61 -7.04
C GLU A 111 -10.89 17.23 -6.45
N ALA A 112 -11.61 16.77 -5.44
CA ALA A 112 -11.42 15.45 -4.84
C ALA A 112 -11.65 14.32 -5.85
N GLN A 113 -12.68 14.42 -6.69
CA GLN A 113 -12.96 13.45 -7.74
C GLN A 113 -11.85 13.41 -8.80
N GLU A 114 -11.42 14.59 -9.26
CA GLU A 114 -10.33 14.72 -10.24
C GLU A 114 -9.02 14.17 -9.68
N PHE A 115 -8.70 14.49 -8.43
CA PHE A 115 -7.50 13.98 -7.76
C PHE A 115 -7.50 12.45 -7.67
N LEU A 116 -8.61 11.82 -7.25
CA LEU A 116 -8.68 10.35 -7.16
C LEU A 116 -8.57 9.68 -8.52
N ARG A 117 -9.20 10.23 -9.56
CA ARG A 117 -9.07 9.73 -10.93
C ARG A 117 -7.65 9.88 -11.45
N TRP A 118 -7.04 11.03 -11.22
CA TRP A 118 -5.65 11.29 -11.57
C TRP A 118 -4.71 10.32 -10.85
N ALA A 119 -4.87 10.11 -9.55
CA ALA A 119 -4.06 9.16 -8.80
C ALA A 119 -4.20 7.71 -9.33
N ALA A 120 -5.44 7.30 -9.70
CA ALA A 120 -5.73 6.00 -10.26
C ALA A 120 -5.19 5.82 -11.70
N ASP A 121 -4.96 6.90 -12.43
CA ASP A 121 -4.38 6.89 -13.78
C ASP A 121 -2.84 6.83 -13.77
N ASN A 122 -2.31 5.84 -13.05
CA ASN A 122 -0.87 5.54 -12.95
C ASN A 122 0.02 6.67 -12.39
N HIS A 123 -0.55 7.69 -11.74
CA HIS A 123 0.22 8.75 -11.09
C HIS A 123 0.65 8.38 -9.66
N PHE A 124 -0.07 7.43 -9.05
CA PHE A 124 0.28 6.86 -7.75
C PHE A 124 0.43 5.34 -7.85
N THR A 125 1.37 4.80 -7.08
CA THR A 125 1.45 3.37 -6.81
C THR A 125 0.75 3.11 -5.47
N PHE A 126 -0.43 2.53 -5.52
CA PHE A 126 -1.16 2.17 -4.31
C PHE A 126 -0.51 0.97 -3.62
N PHE A 127 -0.16 1.13 -2.35
CA PHE A 127 0.46 0.07 -1.55
C PHE A 127 -0.53 -0.65 -0.64
N GLY A 128 -1.65 -0.01 -0.32
CA GLY A 128 -2.68 -0.61 0.50
C GLY A 128 -3.96 0.21 0.55
N TYR A 129 -5.05 -0.47 0.84
CA TYR A 129 -6.37 0.13 1.05
C TYR A 129 -7.05 -0.53 2.23
N ARG A 130 -7.84 0.23 2.98
CA ARG A 130 -8.72 -0.30 4.03
C ARG A 130 -9.85 0.67 4.34
N GLU A 131 -11.00 0.12 4.70
CA GLU A 131 -12.15 0.87 5.18
C GLU A 131 -12.16 0.91 6.71
N TYR A 132 -12.65 2.03 7.24
CA TYR A 132 -12.80 2.25 8.67
C TYR A 132 -14.19 2.77 8.95
N LYS A 133 -14.71 2.46 10.14
CA LYS A 133 -15.91 3.09 10.68
C LYS A 133 -15.59 3.88 11.92
N VAL A 134 -16.33 4.97 12.11
CA VAL A 134 -16.28 5.74 13.34
C VAL A 134 -17.11 5.04 14.41
N GLU A 135 -16.50 4.67 15.51
CA GLU A 135 -17.16 4.08 16.68
C GLU A 135 -16.89 4.91 17.93
N LYS A 136 -17.89 4.97 18.83
CA LYS A 136 -17.72 5.61 20.14
C LYS A 136 -17.16 4.61 21.15
N LYS A 137 -15.97 4.91 21.70
CA LYS A 137 -15.39 4.21 22.85
C LYS A 137 -15.38 5.15 24.07
N GLY A 138 -16.39 5.03 24.91
CA GLY A 138 -16.58 5.93 26.06
C GLY A 138 -16.92 7.36 25.58
N LYS A 139 -16.02 8.31 25.82
CA LYS A 139 -16.17 9.73 25.43
C LYS A 139 -15.41 10.07 24.12
N GLU A 140 -14.69 9.11 23.54
CA GLU A 140 -13.87 9.33 22.36
C GLU A 140 -14.46 8.62 21.13
N GLU A 141 -14.32 9.26 19.97
CA GLU A 141 -14.59 8.66 18.67
C GLU A 141 -13.28 8.06 18.15
N VAL A 142 -13.37 6.82 17.70
CA VAL A 142 -12.23 6.04 17.19
C VAL A 142 -12.57 5.44 15.83
N LEU A 143 -11.56 5.35 14.97
CA LEU A 143 -11.66 4.62 13.70
C LEU A 143 -11.41 3.13 13.94
N VAL A 144 -12.35 2.31 13.53
CA VAL A 144 -12.28 0.85 13.65
C VAL A 144 -12.18 0.27 12.24
N ALA A 145 -11.09 -0.47 11.99
CA ALA A 145 -10.87 -1.13 10.71
C ALA A 145 -11.99 -2.14 10.43
N GLN A 146 -12.51 -2.12 9.20
CA GLN A 146 -13.51 -3.07 8.76
C GLN A 146 -12.84 -4.35 8.27
N ASN A 147 -13.25 -5.49 8.85
CA ASN A 147 -12.70 -6.80 8.50
C ASN A 147 -12.98 -7.14 7.02
N GLY A 148 -11.99 -7.72 6.36
CA GLY A 148 -12.11 -8.17 4.98
C GLY A 148 -12.01 -7.05 3.93
N THR A 149 -11.84 -5.78 4.31
CA THR A 149 -11.70 -4.67 3.35
C THR A 149 -10.25 -4.36 2.98
N GLY A 150 -9.28 -4.97 3.68
CA GLY A 150 -7.86 -4.71 3.46
C GLY A 150 -7.35 -5.26 2.12
N LEU A 151 -6.63 -4.43 1.36
CA LEU A 151 -5.95 -4.77 0.12
C LEU A 151 -4.46 -4.41 0.20
N GLY A 152 -3.63 -5.04 -0.61
CA GLY A 152 -2.19 -4.83 -0.64
C GLY A 152 -1.55 -5.07 0.72
N LEU A 153 -0.72 -4.15 1.19
CA LEU A 153 -0.06 -4.23 2.51
C LEU A 153 -1.03 -4.23 3.70
N MET A 154 -2.30 -3.89 3.47
CA MET A 154 -3.34 -3.91 4.50
C MET A 154 -4.12 -5.22 4.54
N ARG A 155 -3.88 -6.16 3.62
CA ARG A 155 -4.54 -7.47 3.56
C ARG A 155 -4.19 -8.28 4.82
N GLY A 156 -5.21 -8.90 5.44
CA GLY A 156 -5.03 -9.78 6.61
C GLY A 156 -4.52 -9.11 7.89
N LYS A 157 -4.27 -7.80 7.86
CA LYS A 157 -3.86 -7.05 9.06
C LYS A 157 -5.09 -6.57 9.81
N ASP A 158 -5.87 -7.51 10.36
CA ASP A 158 -7.08 -7.21 11.14
C ASP A 158 -6.77 -6.66 12.55
N THR A 159 -5.51 -6.38 12.83
CA THR A 159 -5.11 -5.76 14.09
C THR A 159 -5.64 -4.32 14.13
N MET A 160 -6.67 -4.16 14.90
CA MET A 160 -7.29 -2.90 15.24
C MET A 160 -6.26 -1.92 15.81
N VAL A 161 -5.77 -1.02 14.98
CA VAL A 161 -5.25 0.23 15.50
C VAL A 161 -6.45 1.17 15.52
N ALA A 162 -7.22 1.14 16.61
CA ALA A 162 -8.21 2.17 16.87
C ALA A 162 -7.45 3.49 17.06
N ARG A 163 -7.47 4.35 16.05
CA ARG A 163 -6.91 5.70 16.16
C ARG A 163 -8.03 6.66 16.54
N PRO A 164 -7.85 7.51 17.55
CA PRO A 164 -8.80 8.57 17.84
C PRO A 164 -9.03 9.42 16.59
N VAL A 165 -10.27 9.74 16.27
CA VAL A 165 -10.59 10.66 15.15
C VAL A 165 -9.90 12.01 15.34
N LYS A 166 -9.77 12.46 16.60
CA LYS A 166 -8.97 13.63 16.98
C LYS A 166 -7.46 13.47 16.71
N GLY A 167 -6.95 12.25 16.63
CA GLY A 167 -5.55 11.97 16.29
C GLY A 167 -5.23 12.17 14.81
N LEU A 168 -6.18 11.98 13.91
CA LEU A 168 -6.06 12.36 12.51
C LEU A 168 -5.89 13.88 12.35
N ALA A 169 -6.57 14.66 13.21
CA ALA A 169 -6.39 16.11 13.28
C ALA A 169 -5.04 16.52 13.91
N ALA A 170 -4.47 15.71 14.80
CA ALA A 170 -3.20 16.02 15.48
C ALA A 170 -1.96 15.64 14.65
N GLU A 171 -2.07 14.75 13.67
CA GLU A 171 -0.97 14.36 12.76
C GLU A 171 -0.75 15.34 11.58
N GLY A 172 -1.18 16.60 11.70
CA GLY A 172 -0.97 17.64 10.69
C GLY A 172 -2.23 18.17 10.03
N LEU A 173 -3.37 17.60 10.36
CA LEU A 173 -4.67 18.14 9.96
C LEU A 173 -5.08 19.18 10.99
N ASN A 174 -5.01 20.47 10.62
CA ASN A 174 -5.72 21.49 11.39
C ASN A 174 -7.20 21.11 11.42
N ALA A 175 -7.74 20.88 12.62
CA ALA A 175 -9.12 20.44 12.83
C ALA A 175 -10.18 21.34 12.17
N THR A 176 -9.80 22.53 11.73
CA THR A 176 -10.64 23.48 11.00
C THR A 176 -10.65 23.31 9.49
N SER A 177 -9.63 22.69 8.88
CA SER A 177 -9.58 22.49 7.43
C SER A 177 -10.17 21.14 6.99
N SER A 178 -10.15 20.13 7.85
CA SER A 178 -10.54 18.77 7.49
C SER A 178 -12.03 18.50 7.44
N LEU A 179 -12.85 19.30 8.11
CA LEU A 179 -14.31 19.16 8.10
C LEU A 179 -14.98 19.76 6.84
N HIS A 180 -14.20 20.46 6.01
CA HIS A 180 -14.69 21.11 4.80
C HIS A 180 -14.20 20.46 3.51
N ASP A 181 -13.30 19.48 3.61
CA ASP A 181 -12.72 18.78 2.48
C ASP A 181 -13.14 17.30 2.46
N ALA A 182 -13.41 16.79 1.26
CA ALA A 182 -13.79 15.40 1.07
C ALA A 182 -12.59 14.44 1.21
N LEU A 183 -11.37 14.97 1.11
CA LEU A 183 -10.12 14.20 1.18
C LEU A 183 -9.22 14.68 2.31
N ILE A 184 -8.49 13.73 2.87
CA ILE A 184 -7.36 13.96 3.77
C ILE A 184 -6.09 13.56 3.03
N LEU A 185 -5.19 14.50 2.80
CA LEU A 185 -3.91 14.26 2.16
C LEU A 185 -2.78 14.57 3.14
N THR A 186 -1.98 13.57 3.48
CA THR A 186 -0.84 13.76 4.40
C THR A 186 0.26 12.72 4.16
N LYS A 187 1.44 12.94 4.74
CA LYS A 187 2.50 11.93 4.81
C LYS A 187 2.26 11.01 6.00
N THR A 188 2.58 9.73 5.82
CA THR A 188 2.62 8.80 6.96
C THR A 188 3.96 8.92 7.69
N ASN A 189 4.01 8.41 8.94
CA ASN A 189 5.28 8.24 9.66
C ASN A 189 6.02 6.96 9.25
N ALA A 190 5.44 6.14 8.37
CA ALA A 190 6.04 4.92 7.88
C ALA A 190 6.77 5.18 6.55
N ARG A 191 8.00 4.67 6.45
CA ARG A 191 8.75 4.67 5.19
C ARG A 191 8.37 3.44 4.38
N SER A 192 8.29 3.63 3.07
CA SER A 192 8.18 2.51 2.13
C SER A 192 9.49 1.75 2.10
N HIS A 193 9.39 0.44 2.12
CA HIS A 193 10.48 -0.52 1.83
C HIS A 193 10.27 -1.21 0.48
N ILE A 194 9.35 -0.68 -0.35
CA ILE A 194 9.01 -1.20 -1.67
C ILE A 194 9.25 -0.10 -2.69
N HIS A 195 9.85 -0.45 -3.81
CA HIS A 195 10.16 0.41 -4.94
C HIS A 195 11.09 1.58 -4.57
N ARG A 196 10.69 2.51 -3.71
CA ARG A 196 11.50 3.67 -3.27
C ARG A 196 11.41 3.84 -1.77
N GLY A 197 12.56 4.07 -1.12
CA GLY A 197 12.65 4.36 0.30
C GLY A 197 12.24 5.80 0.61
N GLY A 198 10.96 6.05 0.80
CA GLY A 198 10.40 7.37 1.13
C GLY A 198 9.23 7.26 2.10
N TYR A 199 8.81 8.37 2.71
CA TYR A 199 7.57 8.39 3.47
C TYR A 199 6.39 8.22 2.53
N MET A 200 5.49 7.29 2.88
CA MET A 200 4.30 7.03 2.10
C MET A 200 3.30 8.19 2.23
N ASP A 201 2.53 8.41 1.17
CA ASP A 201 1.38 9.30 1.20
C ASP A 201 0.16 8.56 1.77
N TYR A 202 -0.64 9.27 2.54
CA TYR A 202 -1.94 8.83 3.01
C TYR A 202 -3.03 9.64 2.32
N ILE A 203 -3.96 8.94 1.69
CA ILE A 203 -5.15 9.50 1.06
C ILE A 203 -6.35 8.94 1.82
N GLY A 204 -7.00 9.77 2.63
CA GLY A 204 -8.24 9.44 3.32
C GLY A 204 -9.43 10.01 2.56
N VAL A 205 -10.45 9.19 2.32
CA VAL A 205 -11.73 9.64 1.76
C VAL A 205 -12.75 9.59 2.87
N LEU A 206 -13.36 10.73 3.17
CA LEU A 206 -14.38 10.83 4.22
C LEU A 206 -15.74 10.43 3.68
N GLU A 207 -16.43 9.58 4.40
CA GLU A 207 -17.84 9.25 4.17
C GLU A 207 -18.71 9.92 5.23
N PHE A 208 -19.87 10.42 4.78
CA PHE A 208 -20.82 11.12 5.65
C PHE A 208 -22.18 10.46 5.54
N ASP A 209 -22.92 10.43 6.66
CA ASP A 209 -24.31 10.05 6.69
C ASP A 209 -25.23 11.16 6.12
N ALA A 210 -26.53 10.90 6.10
CA ALA A 210 -27.54 11.87 5.61
C ALA A 210 -27.59 13.18 6.42
N ASN A 211 -27.03 13.19 7.63
CA ASN A 211 -26.97 14.36 8.52
C ASN A 211 -25.63 15.12 8.40
N GLY A 212 -24.72 14.65 7.55
CA GLY A 212 -23.39 15.23 7.37
C GLY A 212 -22.41 14.88 8.49
N VAL A 213 -22.63 13.76 9.19
CA VAL A 213 -21.73 13.22 10.20
C VAL A 213 -20.84 12.15 9.56
N ILE A 214 -19.53 12.17 9.88
CA ILE A 214 -18.57 11.15 9.40
C ILE A 214 -18.95 9.79 9.97
N VAL A 215 -19.02 8.77 9.11
CA VAL A 215 -19.42 7.40 9.45
C VAL A 215 -18.29 6.40 9.28
#